data_756fb78fc6f45ff184182c13727a8feb
#
_entry.id   756fb78fc6f45ff184182c13727a8feb
#
_cell.length_a   1.000
_cell.length_b   1.000
_cell.length_c   1.000
_cell.angle_alpha   90.00
_cell.angle_beta   90.00
_cell.angle_gamma   90.00
#
_symmetry.space_group_name_H-M   'P 1'
#
loop_
_entity.id
_entity.type
_entity.pdbx_description
1 polymer ?
#
loop_
_entity_poly.entity_id
_entity_poly.type
_entity_poly.pdbx_seq_one_letter_code
_entity_poly.pdbx_strand_id
1 'polypeptide(L)'
;MNCKHFVSSLGLALLVLVLSSSPGYAGSSTTLQSLMGKTHFHGISVHSVDPARFYLATHHGFFLVSPDGKAKQLSDNNDDYMGFTPHPTDQDIFYASGHPAGGGNTGFIQSTNGGRTWKKLSTGVGGPVDFHQMDVSRADPYLIYGVFRGLQISEDGGNTWKMSAKTPPGLIDLAASAGDTQTLYAATQQGLLISRNRGQSWQPAHFNRSPASMVQAAGDGSVYAFVGGLGLLRSPDDSMRWAPLNNDFGDTYLLHLAVDANYPDILYAITNKKEVLTSQDGGRTWKIFT
;
A
#
# COMPACT_ATOMS: atom_id res chain seq x y z
N MET A 1 3.85 -85.97 -22.75
CA MET A 1 3.86 -84.60 -23.23
C MET A 1 3.10 -83.77 -22.22
N ASN A 2 3.80 -83.06 -21.33
CA ASN A 2 3.17 -82.31 -20.23
C ASN A 2 3.08 -80.81 -20.58
N CYS A 3 1.88 -80.33 -20.68
CA CYS A 3 1.60 -78.91 -20.80
C CYS A 3 1.46 -78.29 -19.40
N LYS A 4 2.41 -77.40 -19.02
CA LYS A 4 2.31 -76.60 -17.79
C LYS A 4 1.55 -75.29 -18.08
N HIS A 5 0.48 -75.07 -17.36
CA HIS A 5 -0.23 -73.82 -17.33
C HIS A 5 0.51 -72.84 -16.43
N PHE A 6 0.83 -71.65 -17.01
CA PHE A 6 1.38 -70.49 -16.28
C PHE A 6 0.19 -69.61 -15.89
N VAL A 7 -0.09 -69.46 -14.61
CA VAL A 7 -1.07 -68.51 -14.10
C VAL A 7 -0.32 -67.26 -13.71
N SER A 8 -0.58 -66.15 -14.45
CA SER A 8 -0.06 -64.85 -14.16
C SER A 8 -1.01 -64.12 -13.22
N SER A 9 -0.57 -63.86 -11.99
CA SER A 9 -1.30 -63.03 -11.01
C SER A 9 -0.97 -61.57 -11.22
N LEU A 10 -1.97 -60.81 -11.71
CA LEU A 10 -1.91 -59.35 -11.83
C LEU A 10 -2.16 -58.76 -10.41
N GLY A 11 -1.11 -58.23 -9.79
CA GLY A 11 -1.23 -57.46 -8.54
C GLY A 11 -1.72 -56.04 -8.84
N LEU A 12 -2.93 -55.69 -8.39
CA LEU A 12 -3.50 -54.34 -8.46
C LEU A 12 -2.90 -53.52 -7.32
N ALA A 13 -1.94 -52.63 -7.64
CA ALA A 13 -1.41 -51.69 -6.68
C ALA A 13 -2.38 -50.52 -6.50
N LEU A 14 -3.04 -50.46 -5.35
CA LEU A 14 -3.91 -49.36 -4.95
C LEU A 14 -3.06 -48.16 -4.55
N LEU A 15 -2.97 -47.14 -5.41
CA LEU A 15 -2.30 -45.89 -5.13
C LEU A 15 -3.22 -45.03 -4.23
N VAL A 16 -2.94 -45.04 -2.91
CA VAL A 16 -3.65 -44.14 -1.97
C VAL A 16 -3.05 -42.76 -2.09
N LEU A 17 -3.78 -41.84 -2.77
CA LEU A 17 -3.46 -40.42 -2.79
C LEU A 17 -3.80 -39.83 -1.41
N VAL A 18 -2.82 -39.64 -0.57
CA VAL A 18 -2.97 -38.89 0.67
C VAL A 18 -2.99 -37.41 0.29
N LEU A 19 -4.18 -36.83 0.17
CA LEU A 19 -4.37 -35.40 0.12
C LEU A 19 -4.01 -34.82 1.50
N SER A 20 -2.77 -34.38 1.65
CA SER A 20 -2.38 -33.56 2.80
C SER A 20 -3.04 -32.19 2.68
N SER A 21 -4.20 -32.03 3.30
CA SER A 21 -4.77 -30.71 3.57
C SER A 21 -3.83 -30.02 4.57
N SER A 22 -3.03 -29.09 4.08
CA SER A 22 -2.33 -28.13 4.96
C SER A 22 -3.40 -27.45 5.81
N PRO A 23 -3.24 -27.38 7.15
CA PRO A 23 -4.16 -26.60 7.96
C PRO A 23 -4.10 -25.14 7.48
N GLY A 24 -5.17 -24.68 6.86
CA GLY A 24 -5.30 -23.27 6.52
C GLY A 24 -5.19 -22.48 7.81
N TYR A 25 -4.22 -21.58 7.89
CA TYR A 25 -4.12 -20.64 9.01
C TYR A 25 -5.42 -19.81 9.02
N ALA A 26 -6.30 -20.13 9.96
CA ALA A 26 -7.52 -19.36 10.18
C ALA A 26 -7.09 -18.09 10.91
N GLY A 27 -6.74 -17.04 10.16
CA GLY A 27 -6.40 -15.74 10.72
C GLY A 27 -7.50 -15.27 11.68
N SER A 28 -7.10 -14.66 12.78
CA SER A 28 -8.04 -14.11 13.76
C SER A 28 -8.96 -13.10 13.08
N SER A 29 -10.27 -13.20 13.33
CA SER A 29 -11.24 -12.22 12.84
C SER A 29 -11.55 -11.24 13.96
N THR A 30 -11.53 -9.96 13.65
CA THR A 30 -11.89 -8.85 14.53
C THR A 30 -12.80 -7.89 13.76
N THR A 31 -13.10 -6.72 14.31
CA THR A 31 -13.83 -5.67 13.60
C THR A 31 -12.91 -4.49 13.32
N LEU A 32 -13.22 -3.72 12.28
CA LEU A 32 -12.54 -2.46 11.99
C LEU A 32 -12.61 -1.53 13.21
N GLN A 33 -13.76 -1.41 13.85
CA GLN A 33 -13.93 -0.62 15.07
C GLN A 33 -12.97 -1.04 16.19
N SER A 34 -12.76 -2.35 16.36
CA SER A 34 -11.80 -2.85 17.36
C SER A 34 -10.35 -2.52 16.97
N LEU A 35 -10.01 -2.58 15.67
CA LEU A 35 -8.67 -2.20 15.19
C LEU A 35 -8.40 -0.71 15.40
N MET A 36 -9.35 0.16 15.09
CA MET A 36 -9.25 1.62 15.31
C MET A 36 -8.88 1.97 16.75
N GLY A 37 -9.41 1.20 17.73
CA GLY A 37 -9.11 1.39 19.14
C GLY A 37 -7.74 0.84 19.59
N LYS A 38 -7.14 -0.07 18.85
CA LYS A 38 -5.97 -0.85 19.30
C LYS A 38 -4.68 -0.57 18.55
N THR A 39 -4.75 -0.07 17.32
CA THR A 39 -3.57 0.06 16.47
C THR A 39 -3.57 1.36 15.68
N HIS A 40 -2.43 1.68 15.07
CA HIS A 40 -2.33 2.70 14.03
C HIS A 40 -2.36 2.03 12.65
N PHE A 41 -2.86 2.76 11.67
CA PHE A 41 -2.91 2.34 10.28
C PHE A 41 -1.79 3.03 9.50
N HIS A 42 -1.05 2.28 8.71
CA HIS A 42 0.11 2.73 7.96
C HIS A 42 -0.07 2.67 6.45
N GLY A 43 -1.24 2.25 6.01
CA GLY A 43 -1.60 2.23 4.61
C GLY A 43 -2.91 1.52 4.37
N ILE A 44 -3.52 1.85 3.24
CA ILE A 44 -4.79 1.32 2.79
C ILE A 44 -4.74 1.07 1.28
N SER A 45 -5.35 -0.01 0.81
CA SER A 45 -5.50 -0.28 -0.62
C SER A 45 -6.84 -0.94 -0.90
N VAL A 46 -7.50 -0.54 -1.98
CA VAL A 46 -8.75 -1.19 -2.41
C VAL A 46 -8.44 -2.60 -2.90
N HIS A 47 -9.32 -3.55 -2.59
CA HIS A 47 -9.21 -4.92 -3.09
C HIS A 47 -9.52 -4.96 -4.59
N SER A 48 -8.61 -5.44 -5.41
CA SER A 48 -8.63 -5.32 -6.87
C SER A 48 -9.83 -5.96 -7.59
N VAL A 49 -10.47 -6.98 -6.97
CA VAL A 49 -11.60 -7.71 -7.56
C VAL A 49 -12.93 -7.28 -6.96
N ASP A 50 -12.95 -6.90 -5.69
CA ASP A 50 -14.16 -6.51 -4.97
C ASP A 50 -13.93 -5.15 -4.30
N PRO A 51 -14.33 -4.05 -4.95
CA PRO A 51 -14.08 -2.70 -4.47
C PRO A 51 -14.81 -2.33 -3.18
N ALA A 52 -15.72 -3.19 -2.71
CA ALA A 52 -16.35 -3.04 -1.40
C ALA A 52 -15.45 -3.51 -0.24
N ARG A 53 -14.29 -4.10 -0.55
CA ARG A 53 -13.27 -4.55 0.40
C ARG A 53 -12.00 -3.72 0.25
N PHE A 54 -11.22 -3.67 1.33
CA PHE A 54 -9.92 -3.01 1.30
C PHE A 54 -8.93 -3.68 2.26
N TYR A 55 -7.66 -3.50 1.97
CA TYR A 55 -6.56 -3.95 2.81
C TYR A 55 -6.13 -2.82 3.76
N LEU A 56 -5.73 -3.20 4.97
CA LEU A 56 -5.13 -2.31 5.96
C LEU A 56 -3.79 -2.86 6.43
N ALA A 57 -2.75 -2.06 6.29
CA ALA A 57 -1.46 -2.25 6.93
C ALA A 57 -1.46 -1.56 8.30
N THR A 58 -1.03 -2.26 9.34
CA THR A 58 -1.13 -1.77 10.72
C THR A 58 0.14 -2.08 11.52
N HIS A 59 0.28 -1.49 12.73
CA HIS A 59 1.33 -1.88 13.69
C HIS A 59 1.26 -3.35 14.14
N HIS A 60 0.16 -4.06 13.90
CA HIS A 60 -0.06 -5.38 14.47
C HIS A 60 -0.63 -6.36 13.44
N GLY A 61 -0.10 -6.33 12.22
CA GLY A 61 -0.48 -7.23 11.16
C GLY A 61 -1.10 -6.55 9.95
N PHE A 62 -1.45 -7.38 8.97
CA PHE A 62 -2.06 -6.98 7.71
C PHE A 62 -3.45 -7.59 7.60
N PHE A 63 -4.45 -6.78 7.27
CA PHE A 63 -5.86 -7.16 7.35
C PHE A 63 -6.60 -6.92 6.04
N LEU A 64 -7.61 -7.76 5.78
CA LEU A 64 -8.66 -7.53 4.80
C LEU A 64 -9.96 -7.16 5.52
N VAL A 65 -10.52 -6.02 5.18
CA VAL A 65 -11.79 -5.53 5.71
C VAL A 65 -12.90 -5.79 4.71
N SER A 66 -14.00 -6.37 5.21
CA SER A 66 -15.21 -6.67 4.45
C SER A 66 -16.28 -5.59 4.63
N PRO A 67 -17.32 -5.51 3.74
CA PRO A 67 -18.36 -4.49 3.80
C PRO A 67 -19.17 -4.46 5.11
N ASP A 68 -19.19 -5.58 5.84
CA ASP A 68 -19.84 -5.71 7.16
C ASP A 68 -18.94 -5.27 8.33
N GLY A 69 -17.83 -4.58 8.05
CA GLY A 69 -16.88 -4.10 9.04
C GLY A 69 -16.01 -5.18 9.69
N LYS A 70 -16.12 -6.45 9.27
CA LYS A 70 -15.21 -7.50 9.74
C LYS A 70 -13.81 -7.30 9.15
N ALA A 71 -12.80 -7.42 9.99
CA ALA A 71 -11.39 -7.36 9.64
C ALA A 71 -10.76 -8.74 9.89
N LYS A 72 -10.38 -9.40 8.81
CA LYS A 72 -9.67 -10.69 8.85
C LYS A 72 -8.19 -10.43 8.73
N GLN A 73 -7.41 -10.87 9.71
CA GLN A 73 -5.95 -10.85 9.60
C GLN A 73 -5.52 -11.81 8.50
N LEU A 74 -4.74 -11.31 7.56
CA LEU A 74 -4.15 -12.09 6.46
C LEU A 74 -2.74 -12.54 6.79
N SER A 75 -1.92 -11.64 7.37
CA SER A 75 -0.54 -11.96 7.73
C SER A 75 -0.48 -13.09 8.76
N ASP A 76 0.53 -13.94 8.64
CA ASP A 76 0.84 -15.04 9.56
C ASP A 76 1.55 -14.58 10.84
N ASN A 77 1.79 -13.27 10.96
CA ASN A 77 2.46 -12.63 12.09
C ASN A 77 1.78 -11.29 12.47
N ASN A 78 2.28 -10.66 13.53
CA ASN A 78 1.82 -9.36 14.03
C ASN A 78 2.90 -8.28 13.85
N ASP A 79 3.67 -8.36 12.78
CA ASP A 79 4.67 -7.35 12.47
C ASP A 79 4.02 -6.02 12.10
N ASP A 80 4.78 -4.94 12.23
CA ASP A 80 4.42 -3.62 11.79
C ASP A 80 4.70 -3.47 10.29
N TYR A 81 3.70 -3.06 9.52
CA TYR A 81 3.77 -2.91 8.07
C TYR A 81 3.78 -1.43 7.68
N MET A 82 4.94 -0.76 7.85
CA MET A 82 5.15 0.63 7.44
C MET A 82 5.36 0.74 5.93
N GLY A 83 5.09 1.91 5.35
CA GLY A 83 5.31 2.20 3.94
C GLY A 83 4.58 1.25 2.99
N PHE A 84 3.45 0.69 3.44
CA PHE A 84 2.67 -0.27 2.65
C PHE A 84 2.27 0.30 1.30
N THR A 85 2.59 -0.43 0.24
CA THR A 85 2.28 -0.07 -1.14
C THR A 85 1.92 -1.31 -1.95
N PRO A 86 0.78 -1.33 -2.67
CA PRO A 86 0.43 -2.41 -3.59
C PRO A 86 1.26 -2.32 -4.87
N HIS A 87 1.54 -3.47 -5.49
CA HIS A 87 2.08 -3.49 -6.84
C HIS A 87 1.03 -2.95 -7.84
N PRO A 88 1.41 -2.09 -8.80
CA PRO A 88 0.45 -1.39 -9.66
C PRO A 88 -0.42 -2.29 -10.54
N THR A 89 0.08 -3.47 -10.93
CA THR A 89 -0.56 -4.36 -11.91
C THR A 89 -0.74 -5.80 -11.44
N ASP A 90 -0.13 -6.20 -10.32
CA ASP A 90 -0.26 -7.55 -9.76
C ASP A 90 -0.93 -7.47 -8.39
N GLN A 91 -2.13 -8.00 -8.30
CA GLN A 91 -2.97 -7.93 -7.11
C GLN A 91 -2.48 -8.77 -5.91
N ASP A 92 -1.61 -9.74 -6.15
CA ASP A 92 -1.08 -10.61 -5.11
C ASP A 92 0.26 -10.10 -4.55
N ILE A 93 0.84 -9.07 -5.19
CA ILE A 93 2.11 -8.49 -4.78
C ILE A 93 1.89 -7.22 -3.97
N PHE A 94 2.44 -7.21 -2.76
CA PHE A 94 2.49 -6.06 -1.86
C PHE A 94 3.92 -5.83 -1.37
N TYR A 95 4.23 -4.58 -1.10
CA TYR A 95 5.48 -4.14 -0.52
C TYR A 95 5.24 -3.43 0.80
N ALA A 96 6.19 -3.57 1.71
CA ALA A 96 6.20 -2.87 2.99
C ALA A 96 7.63 -2.78 3.54
N SER A 97 7.73 -2.17 4.68
CA SER A 97 8.90 -2.09 5.54
C SER A 97 8.42 -2.20 6.99
N GLY A 98 9.13 -1.62 7.96
CA GLY A 98 8.66 -1.51 9.33
C GLY A 98 9.44 -2.36 10.32
N HIS A 99 8.73 -2.92 11.29
CA HIS A 99 9.35 -3.58 12.43
C HIS A 99 8.79 -4.99 12.64
N PRO A 100 9.64 -6.01 12.82
CA PRO A 100 9.17 -7.30 13.32
C PRO A 100 8.71 -7.14 14.77
N ALA A 101 7.80 -7.97 15.23
CA ALA A 101 7.28 -7.93 16.61
C ALA A 101 8.39 -8.02 17.68
N GLY A 102 9.57 -8.57 17.33
CA GLY A 102 10.76 -8.62 18.18
C GLY A 102 11.61 -7.34 18.22
N GLY A 103 11.23 -6.29 17.49
CA GLY A 103 11.95 -5.00 17.38
C GLY A 103 13.06 -4.99 16.33
N GLY A 104 13.58 -3.80 16.06
CA GLY A 104 14.52 -3.52 14.97
C GLY A 104 13.79 -3.26 13.65
N ASN A 105 14.53 -2.93 12.59
CA ASN A 105 13.95 -2.67 11.27
C ASN A 105 13.95 -3.93 10.42
N THR A 106 12.87 -4.15 9.69
CA THR A 106 12.72 -5.31 8.80
C THR A 106 13.58 -5.18 7.53
N GLY A 107 13.75 -3.97 7.02
CA GLY A 107 14.22 -3.71 5.67
C GLY A 107 13.04 -3.69 4.69
N PHE A 108 13.32 -3.80 3.40
CA PHE A 108 12.27 -3.89 2.38
C PHE A 108 11.76 -5.32 2.28
N ILE A 109 10.45 -5.49 2.42
CA ILE A 109 9.75 -6.78 2.40
C ILE A 109 8.70 -6.82 1.30
N GLN A 110 8.44 -8.03 0.81
CA GLN A 110 7.46 -8.30 -0.24
C GLN A 110 6.58 -9.47 0.16
N SER A 111 5.31 -9.36 -0.13
CA SER A 111 4.38 -10.48 -0.25
C SER A 111 4.08 -10.76 -1.72
N THR A 112 3.96 -12.03 -2.10
CA THR A 112 3.57 -12.49 -3.44
C THR A 112 2.34 -13.39 -3.38
N ASN A 113 1.57 -13.32 -2.31
CA ASN A 113 0.41 -14.17 -2.08
C ASN A 113 -0.73 -13.45 -1.36
N GLY A 114 -0.93 -12.18 -1.69
CA GLY A 114 -2.03 -11.37 -1.16
C GLY A 114 -1.86 -11.00 0.31
N GLY A 115 -0.62 -10.78 0.77
CA GLY A 115 -0.33 -10.35 2.13
C GLY A 115 -0.33 -11.45 3.19
N ARG A 116 -0.39 -12.74 2.78
CA ARG A 116 -0.44 -13.86 3.74
C ARG A 116 0.92 -14.16 4.36
N THR A 117 1.97 -14.12 3.55
CA THR A 117 3.35 -14.27 4.02
C THR A 117 4.21 -13.18 3.42
N TRP A 118 5.19 -12.73 4.19
CA TRP A 118 6.10 -11.66 3.81
C TRP A 118 7.54 -12.12 3.89
N LYS A 119 8.35 -11.71 2.94
CA LYS A 119 9.76 -12.06 2.87
C LYS A 119 10.59 -10.80 2.69
N LYS A 120 11.70 -10.74 3.42
CA LYS A 120 12.71 -9.70 3.20
C LYS A 120 13.31 -9.88 1.81
N LEU A 121 13.22 -8.85 0.99
CA LEU A 121 13.81 -8.82 -0.34
C LEU A 121 15.20 -8.16 -0.29
N SER A 122 15.33 -7.08 0.46
CA SER A 122 16.60 -6.36 0.63
C SER A 122 16.67 -5.58 1.93
N THR A 123 17.86 -5.09 2.25
CA THR A 123 18.08 -4.27 3.46
C THR A 123 17.83 -2.78 3.23
N GLY A 124 17.88 -2.32 1.97
CA GLY A 124 18.00 -0.90 1.66
C GLY A 124 19.41 -0.33 1.91
N VAL A 125 19.57 0.97 1.80
CA VAL A 125 20.86 1.65 2.01
C VAL A 125 21.01 2.07 3.48
N GLY A 126 22.17 1.78 4.08
CA GLY A 126 22.50 2.19 5.43
C GLY A 126 22.01 1.24 6.53
N GLY A 127 21.72 -0.03 6.19
CA GLY A 127 21.26 -1.09 7.09
C GLY A 127 19.78 -1.43 6.82
N PRO A 128 19.15 -2.27 7.63
CA PRO A 128 17.73 -2.53 7.47
C PRO A 128 16.94 -1.23 7.57
N VAL A 129 16.24 -0.89 6.48
CA VAL A 129 15.43 0.33 6.40
C VAL A 129 14.09 0.14 7.11
N ASP A 130 13.51 1.26 7.50
CA ASP A 130 12.12 1.42 7.89
C ASP A 130 11.55 2.57 7.08
N PHE A 131 11.00 2.25 5.91
CA PHE A 131 10.40 3.23 5.01
C PHE A 131 9.02 3.61 5.53
N HIS A 132 8.90 4.79 6.12
CA HIS A 132 7.60 5.34 6.51
C HIS A 132 6.80 5.85 5.31
N GLN A 133 7.48 6.43 4.32
CA GLN A 133 6.92 6.79 3.02
C GLN A 133 7.60 5.95 1.96
N MET A 134 6.78 5.27 1.18
CA MET A 134 7.22 4.43 0.06
C MET A 134 6.15 4.43 -1.01
N ASP A 135 6.56 4.48 -2.27
CA ASP A 135 5.64 4.31 -3.38
C ASP A 135 6.31 3.61 -4.57
N VAL A 136 5.49 2.88 -5.32
CA VAL A 136 5.89 2.17 -6.55
C VAL A 136 5.35 2.94 -7.74
N SER A 137 6.23 3.28 -8.67
CA SER A 137 5.81 3.95 -9.90
C SER A 137 4.84 3.08 -10.70
N ARG A 138 3.69 3.65 -11.06
CA ARG A 138 2.74 2.98 -11.97
C ARG A 138 3.23 2.99 -13.42
N ALA A 139 4.07 3.97 -13.78
CA ALA A 139 4.67 4.07 -15.10
C ALA A 139 5.78 3.01 -15.32
N ASP A 140 6.42 2.56 -14.24
CA ASP A 140 7.42 1.49 -14.25
C ASP A 140 7.43 0.78 -12.89
N PRO A 141 6.82 -0.42 -12.77
CA PRO A 141 6.73 -1.14 -11.49
C PRO A 141 8.07 -1.60 -10.89
N TYR A 142 9.16 -1.58 -11.66
CA TYR A 142 10.50 -1.83 -11.13
C TYR A 142 11.08 -0.63 -10.38
N LEU A 143 10.50 0.55 -10.59
CA LEU A 143 10.93 1.80 -9.97
C LEU A 143 10.17 2.01 -8.67
N ILE A 144 10.90 1.92 -7.54
CA ILE A 144 10.35 2.08 -6.18
C ILE A 144 11.13 3.18 -5.47
N TYR A 145 10.39 4.02 -4.76
CA TYR A 145 10.94 5.07 -3.91
C TYR A 145 10.65 4.77 -2.44
N GLY A 146 11.64 5.00 -1.56
CA GLY A 146 11.48 4.83 -0.12
C GLY A 146 12.24 5.92 0.63
N VAL A 147 11.69 6.35 1.75
CA VAL A 147 12.28 7.42 2.57
C VAL A 147 12.82 6.84 3.87
N PHE A 148 14.15 6.81 3.99
CA PHE A 148 14.88 6.47 5.20
C PHE A 148 16.25 7.15 5.18
N ARG A 149 16.46 8.11 6.08
CA ARG A 149 17.69 8.96 6.13
C ARG A 149 17.94 9.75 4.83
N GLY A 150 16.93 9.88 3.98
CA GLY A 150 16.96 10.47 2.66
C GLY A 150 16.06 9.71 1.72
N LEU A 151 15.95 10.18 0.46
CA LEU A 151 15.20 9.49 -0.58
C LEU A 151 16.09 8.41 -1.19
N GLN A 152 15.64 7.17 -1.10
CA GLN A 152 16.24 6.00 -1.74
C GLN A 152 15.41 5.59 -2.96
N ILE A 153 16.07 5.01 -3.94
CA ILE A 153 15.44 4.53 -5.17
C ILE A 153 15.94 3.12 -5.48
N SER A 154 15.02 2.26 -5.85
CA SER A 154 15.27 0.98 -6.53
C SER A 154 14.81 1.08 -7.98
N GLU A 155 15.57 0.49 -8.90
CA GLU A 155 15.25 0.40 -10.34
C GLU A 155 15.14 -1.08 -10.78
N ASP A 156 15.04 -1.99 -9.82
CA ASP A 156 15.00 -3.45 -10.03
C ASP A 156 13.95 -4.17 -9.16
N GLY A 157 12.87 -3.46 -8.84
CA GLY A 157 11.76 -4.01 -8.05
C GLY A 157 12.09 -4.23 -6.58
N GLY A 158 13.03 -3.45 -6.02
CA GLY A 158 13.40 -3.52 -4.61
C GLY A 158 14.53 -4.48 -4.27
N ASN A 159 15.18 -5.12 -5.26
CA ASN A 159 16.30 -6.01 -5.01
C ASN A 159 17.55 -5.23 -4.58
N THR A 160 17.82 -4.10 -5.22
CA THR A 160 18.92 -3.20 -4.85
C THR A 160 18.43 -1.76 -4.69
N TRP A 161 19.12 -0.99 -3.87
CA TRP A 161 18.77 0.39 -3.54
C TRP A 161 19.99 1.29 -3.63
N LYS A 162 19.75 2.53 -4.03
CA LYS A 162 20.75 3.60 -4.00
C LYS A 162 20.17 4.85 -3.37
N MET A 163 20.99 5.63 -2.70
CA MET A 163 20.59 6.96 -2.24
C MET A 163 20.38 7.85 -3.47
N SER A 164 19.19 8.39 -3.62
CA SER A 164 18.85 9.25 -4.76
C SER A 164 19.06 10.72 -4.44
N ALA A 165 18.46 11.22 -3.36
CA ALA A 165 18.51 12.64 -3.02
C ALA A 165 18.26 12.85 -1.51
N LYS A 166 18.41 14.09 -1.07
CA LYS A 166 17.85 14.56 0.20
C LYS A 166 16.34 14.73 0.04
N THR A 167 15.58 14.33 1.05
CA THR A 167 14.14 14.65 1.10
C THR A 167 13.90 16.14 1.20
N PRO A 168 12.81 16.67 0.64
CA PRO A 168 12.44 18.05 0.90
C PRO A 168 12.17 18.26 2.39
N PRO A 169 12.50 19.44 2.94
CA PRO A 169 12.26 19.73 4.35
C PRO A 169 10.79 19.54 4.73
N GLY A 170 10.55 18.91 5.89
CA GLY A 170 9.20 18.70 6.40
C GLY A 170 8.36 17.75 5.58
N LEU A 171 8.98 16.80 4.86
CA LEU A 171 8.28 15.74 4.14
C LEU A 171 7.34 14.99 5.08
N ILE A 172 6.11 14.80 4.64
CA ILE A 172 5.05 14.06 5.34
C ILE A 172 4.66 12.83 4.52
N ASP A 173 4.48 13.00 3.19
CA ASP A 173 4.07 11.92 2.31
C ASP A 173 4.67 12.07 0.91
N LEU A 174 4.76 10.97 0.16
CA LEU A 174 5.40 10.89 -1.16
C LEU A 174 4.56 10.04 -2.10
N ALA A 175 4.39 10.49 -3.34
CA ALA A 175 3.78 9.70 -4.40
C ALA A 175 4.58 9.80 -5.70
N ALA A 176 4.75 8.67 -6.40
CA ALA A 176 5.29 8.62 -7.75
C ALA A 176 4.16 8.87 -8.77
N SER A 177 4.45 9.66 -9.81
CA SER A 177 3.53 9.86 -10.92
C SER A 177 3.07 8.54 -11.53
N ALA A 178 1.81 8.47 -11.93
CA ALA A 178 1.27 7.29 -12.61
C ALA A 178 1.66 7.22 -14.09
N GLY A 179 1.97 8.36 -14.70
CA GLY A 179 2.26 8.48 -16.13
C GLY A 179 3.70 8.78 -16.50
N ASP A 180 4.55 9.14 -15.52
CA ASP A 180 5.93 9.57 -15.80
C ASP A 180 6.91 9.07 -14.73
N THR A 181 7.98 8.40 -15.16
CA THR A 181 9.02 7.84 -14.28
C THR A 181 9.96 8.88 -13.66
N GLN A 182 9.90 10.15 -14.07
CA GLN A 182 10.74 11.22 -13.54
C GLN A 182 10.03 12.05 -12.45
N THR A 183 8.70 12.00 -12.44
CA THR A 183 7.88 12.89 -11.61
C THR A 183 7.51 12.26 -10.27
N LEU A 184 7.75 13.02 -9.20
CA LEU A 184 7.33 12.72 -7.83
C LEU A 184 6.55 13.89 -7.26
N TYR A 185 5.62 13.59 -6.40
CA TYR A 185 4.89 14.55 -5.57
C TYR A 185 5.27 14.38 -4.11
N ALA A 186 5.32 15.47 -3.35
CA ALA A 186 5.59 15.44 -1.93
C ALA A 186 4.62 16.34 -1.17
N ALA A 187 3.91 15.77 -0.21
CA ALA A 187 3.19 16.50 0.80
C ALA A 187 4.16 16.89 1.91
N THR A 188 4.21 18.18 2.26
CA THR A 188 5.17 18.69 3.24
C THR A 188 4.51 19.65 4.22
N GLN A 189 5.21 19.97 5.32
CA GLN A 189 4.79 21.00 6.27
C GLN A 189 4.69 22.41 5.63
N GLN A 190 5.34 22.63 4.48
CA GLN A 190 5.33 23.92 3.77
C GLN A 190 4.49 23.88 2.48
N GLY A 191 3.64 22.89 2.32
CA GLY A 191 2.74 22.73 1.18
C GLY A 191 3.10 21.59 0.26
N LEU A 192 2.47 21.57 -0.88
CA LEU A 192 2.61 20.52 -1.88
C LEU A 192 3.75 20.86 -2.86
N LEU A 193 4.65 19.92 -3.07
CA LEU A 193 5.80 20.04 -3.97
C LEU A 193 5.74 18.99 -5.09
N ILE A 194 6.42 19.30 -6.20
CA ILE A 194 6.65 18.39 -7.33
C ILE A 194 8.13 18.37 -7.67
N SER A 195 8.64 17.21 -7.97
CA SER A 195 9.92 16.98 -8.62
C SER A 195 9.70 16.39 -10.01
N ARG A 196 10.47 16.83 -11.00
CA ARG A 196 10.46 16.29 -12.37
C ARG A 196 11.79 15.59 -12.73
N ASN A 197 12.58 15.25 -11.72
CA ASN A 197 13.89 14.64 -11.86
C ASN A 197 14.19 13.65 -10.74
N ARG A 198 13.20 12.81 -10.41
CA ARG A 198 13.33 11.72 -9.42
C ARG A 198 13.76 12.21 -8.04
N GLY A 199 13.24 13.37 -7.60
CA GLY A 199 13.50 13.92 -6.28
C GLY A 199 14.82 14.70 -6.15
N GLN A 200 15.58 14.92 -7.24
CA GLN A 200 16.84 15.68 -7.18
C GLN A 200 16.61 17.17 -6.88
N SER A 201 15.50 17.72 -7.35
CA SER A 201 15.06 19.06 -7.01
C SER A 201 13.54 19.14 -6.92
N TRP A 202 13.06 20.09 -6.12
CA TRP A 202 11.65 20.26 -5.81
C TRP A 202 11.20 21.69 -6.07
N GLN A 203 9.99 21.84 -6.54
CA GLN A 203 9.33 23.13 -6.73
C GLN A 203 7.88 23.06 -6.23
N PRO A 204 7.23 24.19 -5.90
CA PRO A 204 5.84 24.20 -5.50
C PRO A 204 4.94 23.59 -6.57
N ALA A 205 4.11 22.64 -6.18
CA ALA A 205 3.04 22.08 -7.02
C ALA A 205 1.72 22.86 -6.87
N HIS A 206 1.58 23.60 -5.77
CA HIS A 206 0.42 24.45 -5.48
C HIS A 206 0.89 25.77 -4.88
N PHE A 207 0.14 26.85 -5.12
CA PHE A 207 0.50 28.20 -4.60
C PHE A 207 0.29 28.34 -3.08
N ASN A 208 -0.66 27.58 -2.51
CA ASN A 208 -0.90 27.57 -1.07
C ASN A 208 0.27 26.85 -0.36
N ARG A 209 0.74 27.46 0.73
CA ARG A 209 1.85 26.98 1.55
C ARG A 209 1.42 26.34 2.87
N SER A 210 0.12 26.10 3.05
CA SER A 210 -0.37 25.35 4.22
C SER A 210 0.14 23.92 4.16
N PRO A 211 0.35 23.27 5.31
CA PRO A 211 0.77 21.86 5.34
C PRO A 211 -0.12 20.97 4.49
N ALA A 212 0.49 20.09 3.72
CA ALA A 212 -0.19 18.99 3.05
C ALA A 212 0.07 17.71 3.82
N SER A 213 -0.97 16.95 4.14
CA SER A 213 -0.87 15.75 4.98
C SER A 213 -0.76 14.46 4.18
N MET A 214 -1.20 14.46 2.93
CA MET A 214 -1.07 13.30 2.05
C MET A 214 -1.04 13.72 0.58
N VAL A 215 -0.44 12.89 -0.26
CA VAL A 215 -0.50 12.95 -1.72
C VAL A 215 -0.56 11.54 -2.30
N GLN A 216 -1.43 11.30 -3.29
CA GLN A 216 -1.62 10.00 -3.92
C GLN A 216 -1.81 10.15 -5.43
N ALA A 217 -0.96 9.49 -6.22
CA ALA A 217 -1.17 9.32 -7.65
C ALA A 217 -2.03 8.07 -7.90
N ALA A 218 -3.12 8.24 -8.63
CA ALA A 218 -4.07 7.18 -8.92
C ALA A 218 -3.92 6.64 -10.35
N GLY A 219 -4.39 5.41 -10.56
CA GLY A 219 -4.29 4.73 -11.85
C GLY A 219 -5.12 5.34 -12.98
N ASP A 220 -6.07 6.22 -12.65
CA ASP A 220 -6.89 6.97 -13.60
C ASP A 220 -6.19 8.23 -14.17
N GLY A 221 -4.92 8.43 -13.83
CA GLY A 221 -4.16 9.62 -14.23
C GLY A 221 -4.49 10.86 -13.41
N SER A 222 -5.00 10.70 -12.20
CA SER A 222 -5.24 11.80 -11.26
C SER A 222 -4.24 11.79 -10.12
N VAL A 223 -3.96 12.95 -9.56
CA VAL A 223 -3.24 13.12 -8.30
C VAL A 223 -4.17 13.78 -7.29
N TYR A 224 -4.26 13.20 -6.13
CA TYR A 224 -5.02 13.71 -5.00
C TYR A 224 -4.06 14.26 -3.94
N ALA A 225 -4.42 15.31 -3.27
CA ALA A 225 -3.69 15.86 -2.14
C ALA A 225 -4.64 16.43 -1.08
N PHE A 226 -4.31 16.24 0.18
CA PHE A 226 -5.02 16.91 1.27
C PHE A 226 -4.16 18.06 1.78
N VAL A 227 -4.69 19.30 1.69
CA VAL A 227 -3.99 20.52 2.07
C VAL A 227 -4.77 21.24 3.17
N GLY A 228 -4.09 21.61 4.24
CA GLY A 228 -4.68 22.29 5.38
C GLY A 228 -5.41 23.59 4.97
N GLY A 229 -6.65 23.72 5.40
CA GLY A 229 -7.52 24.84 5.05
C GLY A 229 -8.15 24.79 3.64
N LEU A 230 -7.72 23.85 2.78
CA LEU A 230 -8.30 23.65 1.45
C LEU A 230 -9.06 22.32 1.34
N GLY A 231 -8.74 21.34 2.22
CA GLY A 231 -9.31 19.99 2.17
C GLY A 231 -8.70 19.13 1.08
N LEU A 232 -9.50 18.25 0.50
CA LEU A 232 -9.11 17.34 -0.56
C LEU A 232 -9.14 18.02 -1.92
N LEU A 233 -8.02 17.98 -2.60
CA LEU A 233 -7.82 18.52 -3.96
C LEU A 233 -7.54 17.37 -4.92
N ARG A 234 -7.85 17.56 -6.20
CA ARG A 234 -7.50 16.68 -7.32
C ARG A 234 -6.91 17.48 -8.47
N SER A 235 -5.92 16.92 -9.14
CA SER A 235 -5.34 17.43 -10.38
C SER A 235 -5.16 16.27 -11.36
N PRO A 236 -5.28 16.48 -12.69
CA PRO A 236 -4.68 15.54 -13.63
C PRO A 236 -3.18 15.42 -13.36
N ASP A 237 -2.63 14.23 -13.49
CA ASP A 237 -1.21 13.96 -13.26
C ASP A 237 -0.34 14.89 -14.13
N ASP A 238 0.75 15.39 -13.56
CA ASP A 238 1.70 16.33 -14.18
C ASP A 238 1.14 17.71 -14.58
N SER A 239 -0.16 17.96 -14.48
CA SER A 239 -0.76 19.23 -14.95
C SER A 239 -0.70 20.36 -13.92
N MET A 240 -0.62 20.03 -12.61
CA MET A 240 -0.72 20.97 -11.47
C MET A 240 -1.98 21.88 -11.50
N ARG A 241 -3.04 21.43 -12.16
CA ARG A 241 -4.33 22.12 -12.24
C ARG A 241 -5.26 21.61 -11.14
N TRP A 242 -4.94 22.00 -9.92
CA TRP A 242 -5.64 21.55 -8.73
C TRP A 242 -7.05 22.13 -8.65
N ALA A 243 -8.03 21.25 -8.50
CA ALA A 243 -9.41 21.60 -8.24
C ALA A 243 -9.84 21.07 -6.86
N PRO A 244 -10.56 21.87 -6.05
CA PRO A 244 -11.10 21.39 -4.79
C PRO A 244 -12.19 20.33 -5.06
N LEU A 245 -12.16 19.24 -4.27
CA LEU A 245 -13.20 18.21 -4.27
C LEU A 245 -14.11 18.35 -3.06
N ASN A 246 -13.51 18.45 -1.88
CA ASN A 246 -14.23 18.56 -0.63
C ASN A 246 -13.37 19.26 0.43
N ASN A 247 -13.96 20.17 1.18
CA ASN A 247 -13.31 20.88 2.30
C ASN A 247 -14.10 20.74 3.63
N ASP A 248 -15.13 19.90 3.66
CA ASP A 248 -15.99 19.69 4.83
C ASP A 248 -15.47 18.56 5.73
N PHE A 249 -14.22 18.72 6.18
CA PHE A 249 -13.58 17.76 7.09
C PHE A 249 -13.45 18.30 8.53
N GLY A 250 -13.82 19.56 8.78
CA GLY A 250 -13.64 20.17 10.10
C GLY A 250 -12.17 20.16 10.54
N ASP A 251 -11.91 19.57 11.70
CA ASP A 251 -10.57 19.37 12.28
C ASP A 251 -9.92 18.03 11.87
N THR A 252 -10.59 17.28 11.01
CA THR A 252 -10.08 16.00 10.48
C THR A 252 -9.25 16.28 9.23
N TYR A 253 -8.16 15.50 9.05
CA TYR A 253 -7.36 15.48 7.83
C TYR A 253 -7.01 14.06 7.43
N LEU A 254 -6.79 13.86 6.14
CA LEU A 254 -6.47 12.54 5.59
C LEU A 254 -4.98 12.26 5.71
N LEU A 255 -4.65 11.03 6.09
CA LEU A 255 -3.27 10.51 6.16
C LEU A 255 -2.94 9.59 5.01
N HIS A 256 -3.91 8.77 4.57
CA HIS A 256 -3.75 7.85 3.46
C HIS A 256 -5.04 7.86 2.62
N LEU A 257 -4.87 7.64 1.32
CA LEU A 257 -5.96 7.55 0.36
C LEU A 257 -5.75 6.32 -0.54
N ALA A 258 -6.78 5.54 -0.74
CA ALA A 258 -6.85 4.50 -1.75
C ALA A 258 -7.94 4.83 -2.76
N VAL A 259 -7.60 4.78 -4.04
CA VAL A 259 -8.52 4.96 -5.16
C VAL A 259 -8.64 3.63 -5.89
N ASP A 260 -9.86 3.17 -6.15
CA ASP A 260 -10.06 1.96 -6.93
C ASP A 260 -9.55 2.16 -8.37
N ALA A 261 -8.78 1.20 -8.87
CA ALA A 261 -8.16 1.31 -10.18
C ALA A 261 -9.16 1.17 -11.34
N ASN A 262 -10.27 0.46 -11.13
CA ASN A 262 -11.30 0.19 -12.14
C ASN A 262 -12.51 1.11 -11.98
N TYR A 263 -12.78 1.54 -10.74
CA TYR A 263 -13.91 2.40 -10.37
C TYR A 263 -13.41 3.61 -9.60
N PRO A 264 -12.83 4.63 -10.27
CA PRO A 264 -12.16 5.76 -9.61
C PRO A 264 -13.09 6.66 -8.78
N ASP A 265 -14.40 6.44 -8.84
CA ASP A 265 -15.37 7.07 -7.94
C ASP A 265 -15.40 6.40 -6.54
N ILE A 266 -14.82 5.20 -6.39
CA ILE A 266 -14.73 4.48 -5.11
C ILE A 266 -13.39 4.79 -4.46
N LEU A 267 -13.44 5.45 -3.30
CA LEU A 267 -12.27 5.81 -2.51
C LEU A 267 -12.44 5.40 -1.05
N TYR A 268 -11.32 5.07 -0.44
CA TYR A 268 -11.19 4.92 1.01
C TYR A 268 -10.06 5.81 1.52
N ALA A 269 -10.24 6.34 2.72
CA ALA A 269 -9.22 7.18 3.35
C ALA A 269 -9.07 6.86 4.83
N ILE A 270 -7.84 7.02 5.33
CA ILE A 270 -7.52 6.96 6.75
C ILE A 270 -7.33 8.38 7.26
N THR A 271 -7.95 8.70 8.40
CA THR A 271 -7.88 10.03 9.00
C THR A 271 -6.88 10.08 10.17
N ASN A 272 -6.53 11.30 10.59
CA ASN A 272 -5.76 11.55 11.81
C ASN A 272 -6.46 11.06 13.09
N LYS A 273 -7.77 10.81 13.03
CA LYS A 273 -8.57 10.25 14.12
C LYS A 273 -8.63 8.72 14.07
N LYS A 274 -7.85 8.08 13.18
CA LYS A 274 -7.83 6.63 12.90
C LYS A 274 -9.14 6.11 12.30
N GLU A 275 -10.03 6.97 11.84
CA GLU A 275 -11.26 6.57 11.16
C GLU A 275 -10.94 6.16 9.73
N VAL A 276 -11.70 5.20 9.21
CA VAL A 276 -11.72 4.90 7.78
C VAL A 276 -12.96 5.54 7.19
N LEU A 277 -12.74 6.39 6.20
CA LEU A 277 -13.81 7.03 5.43
C LEU A 277 -13.95 6.34 4.08
N THR A 278 -15.15 6.37 3.51
CA THR A 278 -15.43 5.92 2.14
C THR A 278 -16.18 6.98 1.35
N SER A 279 -15.84 7.09 0.08
CA SER A 279 -16.53 7.88 -0.93
C SER A 279 -16.94 6.99 -2.10
N GLN A 280 -18.05 7.30 -2.74
CA GLN A 280 -18.56 6.63 -3.95
C GLN A 280 -18.83 7.61 -5.09
N ASP A 281 -18.29 8.82 -5.01
CA ASP A 281 -18.51 9.91 -5.96
C ASP A 281 -17.21 10.67 -6.28
N GLY A 282 -16.08 9.97 -6.22
CA GLY A 282 -14.77 10.52 -6.57
C GLY A 282 -14.20 11.46 -5.53
N GLY A 283 -14.59 11.32 -4.27
CA GLY A 283 -14.08 12.13 -3.16
C GLY A 283 -14.86 13.41 -2.90
N ARG A 284 -16.04 13.58 -3.52
CA ARG A 284 -16.90 14.76 -3.29
C ARG A 284 -17.65 14.69 -1.97
N THR A 285 -18.13 13.50 -1.61
CA THR A 285 -18.76 13.28 -0.31
C THR A 285 -18.13 12.08 0.40
N TRP A 286 -18.13 12.12 1.72
CA TRP A 286 -17.49 11.12 2.56
C TRP A 286 -18.41 10.69 3.70
N LYS A 287 -18.32 9.43 4.07
CA LYS A 287 -18.95 8.87 5.26
C LYS A 287 -18.00 7.94 6.00
N ILE A 288 -18.16 7.80 7.31
CA ILE A 288 -17.41 6.82 8.09
C ILE A 288 -17.81 5.43 7.60
N PHE A 289 -16.80 4.60 7.33
CA PHE A 289 -17.01 3.18 7.03
C PHE A 289 -17.29 2.42 8.33
N THR A 290 -18.44 1.78 8.42
CA THR A 290 -18.95 1.09 9.64
C THR A 290 -19.31 -0.35 9.35
#